data_445261475661f0b6eeb646e55647fc3c
#
_entry.id   445261475661f0b6eeb646e55647fc3c
#
_cell.length_a   1.000
_cell.length_b   1.000
_cell.length_c   1.000
_cell.angle_alpha   90.00
_cell.angle_beta   90.00
_cell.angle_gamma   90.00
#
_symmetry.space_group_name_H-M   'P 1'
#
loop_
_entity.id
_entity.type
_entity.pdbx_description
1 polymer ?
#
loop_
_entity_poly.entity_id
_entity_poly.type
_entity_poly.pdbx_seq_one_letter_code
_entity_poly.pdbx_strand_id
1 'polypeptide(L)'
;MPSLIPDVATFERRLAGLPVVKHRAREVVLTAGSKTGALLFLRSGAVEVVKDGVQIASVNAPGSVFGEQAVLLYQPHTADVRSLEQSEFYVADAPAILAGDPTVALHVAAILARRLDAANRWLVAAKRQLQTGEPPSVIGKAIEKVEELLSYGGRDPTGW
;
A
#
# COMPACT_ATOMS: atom_id res chain seq x y z
N MET A 1 10.45 20.62 -12.54
CA MET A 1 10.69 19.32 -13.19
C MET A 1 9.35 18.67 -13.49
N PRO A 2 9.18 18.00 -14.61
CA PRO A 2 7.99 17.21 -14.84
C PRO A 2 7.92 16.07 -13.80
N SER A 3 6.70 15.70 -13.40
CA SER A 3 6.50 14.58 -12.49
C SER A 3 6.99 13.29 -13.14
N LEU A 4 7.79 12.52 -12.41
CA LEU A 4 8.17 11.15 -12.81
C LEU A 4 7.04 10.15 -12.53
N ILE A 5 6.08 10.54 -11.69
CA ILE A 5 4.97 9.69 -11.30
C ILE A 5 3.90 9.79 -12.39
N PRO A 6 3.42 8.65 -12.93
CA PRO A 6 2.35 8.67 -13.90
C PRO A 6 1.06 9.21 -13.28
N ASP A 7 0.27 9.93 -14.07
CA ASP A 7 -1.09 10.27 -13.68
C ASP A 7 -1.96 9.00 -13.54
N VAL A 8 -3.05 9.12 -12.78
CA VAL A 8 -3.94 8.00 -12.46
C VAL A 8 -4.49 7.33 -13.72
N ALA A 9 -4.89 8.12 -14.72
CA ALA A 9 -5.46 7.57 -15.96
C ALA A 9 -4.43 6.78 -16.76
N THR A 10 -3.20 7.26 -16.82
CA THR A 10 -2.09 6.54 -17.48
C THR A 10 -1.78 5.24 -16.76
N PHE A 11 -1.74 5.26 -15.43
CA PHE A 11 -1.52 4.07 -14.63
C PHE A 11 -2.65 3.04 -14.79
N GLU A 12 -3.91 3.47 -14.69
CA GLU A 12 -5.07 2.58 -14.88
C GLU A 12 -5.08 1.91 -16.26
N ARG A 13 -4.70 2.63 -17.31
CA ARG A 13 -4.56 2.04 -18.65
C ARG A 13 -3.51 0.93 -18.71
N ARG A 14 -2.43 1.04 -17.95
CA ARG A 14 -1.41 -0.02 -17.86
C ARG A 14 -1.92 -1.26 -17.15
N LEU A 15 -2.85 -1.13 -16.22
CA LEU A 15 -3.44 -2.25 -15.49
C LEU A 15 -4.61 -2.91 -16.24
N ALA A 16 -5.24 -2.22 -17.17
CA ALA A 16 -6.49 -2.65 -17.80
C ALA A 16 -6.42 -4.01 -18.52
N GLY A 17 -5.24 -4.42 -18.98
CA GLY A 17 -5.00 -5.72 -19.63
C GLY A 17 -4.69 -6.87 -18.68
N LEU A 18 -4.56 -6.61 -17.37
CA LEU A 18 -4.24 -7.63 -16.39
C LEU A 18 -5.48 -8.45 -15.99
N PRO A 19 -5.29 -9.72 -15.57
CA PRO A 19 -6.36 -10.50 -14.97
C PRO A 19 -6.95 -9.79 -13.75
N VAL A 20 -8.26 -9.93 -13.56
CA VAL A 20 -8.98 -9.40 -12.41
C VAL A 20 -9.46 -10.56 -11.55
N VAL A 21 -9.18 -10.50 -10.25
CA VAL A 21 -9.73 -11.42 -9.25
C VAL A 21 -10.70 -10.68 -8.35
N LYS A 22 -11.74 -11.41 -7.89
CA LYS A 22 -12.77 -10.89 -6.99
C LYS A 22 -12.71 -11.64 -5.67
N HIS A 23 -12.78 -10.88 -4.59
CA HIS A 23 -12.89 -11.42 -3.24
C HIS A 23 -14.17 -10.90 -2.58
N ARG A 24 -14.86 -11.79 -1.88
CA ARG A 24 -16.01 -11.42 -1.05
C ARG A 24 -15.54 -10.73 0.22
N ALA A 25 -16.46 -10.07 0.90
CA ALA A 25 -16.21 -9.55 2.24
C ALA A 25 -15.63 -10.66 3.15
N ARG A 26 -14.61 -10.31 3.93
CA ARG A 26 -13.88 -11.16 4.88
C ARG A 26 -12.99 -12.25 4.25
N GLU A 27 -12.90 -12.34 2.94
CA GLU A 27 -11.94 -13.26 2.32
C GLU A 27 -10.52 -12.74 2.45
N VAL A 28 -9.59 -13.67 2.68
CA VAL A 28 -8.16 -13.39 2.72
C VAL A 28 -7.65 -13.27 1.29
N VAL A 29 -7.03 -12.13 0.99
CA VAL A 29 -6.44 -11.81 -0.31
C VAL A 29 -4.98 -12.24 -0.38
N LEU A 30 -4.22 -11.92 0.68
CA LEU A 30 -2.84 -12.35 0.89
C LEU A 30 -2.68 -12.84 2.32
N THR A 31 -1.89 -13.90 2.50
CA THR A 31 -1.61 -14.50 3.81
C THR A 31 -0.16 -14.25 4.20
N ALA A 32 0.05 -13.75 5.42
CA ALA A 32 1.38 -13.63 6.01
C ALA A 32 2.12 -14.98 5.99
N GLY A 33 3.39 -14.95 5.67
CA GLY A 33 4.22 -16.17 5.54
C GLY A 33 4.13 -16.88 4.20
N SER A 34 3.17 -16.54 3.33
CA SER A 34 3.09 -17.13 1.98
C SER A 34 3.99 -16.38 0.98
N LYS A 35 4.36 -17.06 -0.11
CA LYS A 35 5.09 -16.48 -1.24
C LYS A 35 4.27 -16.68 -2.51
N THR A 36 3.84 -15.62 -3.14
CA THR A 36 2.99 -15.70 -4.34
C THR A 36 3.69 -15.24 -5.61
N GLY A 37 4.71 -14.38 -5.49
CA GLY A 37 5.34 -13.73 -6.64
C GLY A 37 4.42 -12.76 -7.39
N ALA A 38 3.25 -12.45 -6.83
CA ALA A 38 2.24 -11.61 -7.45
C ALA A 38 2.20 -10.22 -6.83
N LEU A 39 1.92 -9.22 -7.65
CA LEU A 39 1.46 -7.91 -7.24
C LEU A 39 -0.05 -7.82 -7.44
N LEU A 40 -0.74 -7.31 -6.44
CA LEU A 40 -2.16 -7.00 -6.53
C LEU A 40 -2.36 -5.48 -6.47
N PHE A 41 -3.17 -4.97 -7.39
CA PHE A 41 -3.55 -3.56 -7.41
C PHE A 41 -5.06 -3.47 -7.18
N LEU A 42 -5.45 -2.72 -6.15
CA LEU A 42 -6.87 -2.55 -5.84
C LEU A 42 -7.57 -1.84 -7.00
N ARG A 43 -8.60 -2.46 -7.54
CA ARG A 43 -9.48 -1.89 -8.55
C ARG A 43 -10.69 -1.22 -7.92
N SER A 44 -11.32 -1.92 -6.99
CA SER A 44 -12.50 -1.44 -6.24
C SER A 44 -12.65 -2.19 -4.93
N GLY A 45 -13.39 -1.61 -4.01
CA GLY A 45 -13.65 -2.19 -2.69
C GLY A 45 -12.75 -1.62 -1.60
N ALA A 46 -12.69 -2.33 -0.48
CA ALA A 46 -11.89 -1.95 0.68
C ALA A 46 -11.28 -3.17 1.35
N VAL A 47 -10.07 -3.02 1.85
CA VAL A 47 -9.33 -4.08 2.55
C VAL A 47 -8.73 -3.57 3.85
N GLU A 48 -8.48 -4.48 4.76
CA GLU A 48 -7.62 -4.26 5.93
C GLU A 48 -6.28 -4.98 5.76
N VAL A 49 -5.23 -4.40 6.29
CA VAL A 49 -3.91 -5.00 6.40
C VAL A 49 -3.65 -5.30 7.87
N VAL A 50 -3.41 -6.57 8.18
CA VAL A 50 -3.21 -7.06 9.55
C VAL A 50 -1.83 -7.68 9.68
N LYS A 51 -1.05 -7.19 10.63
CA LYS A 51 0.28 -7.70 10.94
C LYS A 51 0.35 -8.10 12.41
N ASP A 52 0.78 -9.33 12.68
CA ASP A 52 0.90 -9.87 14.05
C ASP A 52 -0.40 -9.69 14.87
N GLY A 53 -1.56 -9.88 14.22
CA GLY A 53 -2.87 -9.72 14.83
C GLY A 53 -3.35 -8.26 15.01
N VAL A 54 -2.56 -7.28 14.57
CA VAL A 54 -2.87 -5.85 14.67
C VAL A 54 -3.24 -5.30 13.29
N GLN A 55 -4.38 -4.65 13.18
CA GLN A 55 -4.74 -3.91 11.97
C GLN A 55 -3.85 -2.67 11.85
N ILE A 56 -3.01 -2.65 10.82
CA ILE A 56 -2.07 -1.54 10.59
C ILE A 56 -2.57 -0.55 9.54
N ALA A 57 -3.50 -0.93 8.69
CA ALA A 57 -4.08 -0.06 7.67
C ALA A 57 -5.47 -0.52 7.25
N SER A 58 -6.28 0.44 6.78
CA SER A 58 -7.49 0.21 6.01
C SER A 58 -7.34 0.94 4.68
N VAL A 59 -7.51 0.23 3.56
CA VAL A 59 -7.17 0.72 2.23
C VAL A 59 -8.37 0.59 1.30
N ASN A 60 -8.78 1.69 0.69
CA ASN A 60 -9.90 1.74 -0.27
C ASN A 60 -9.57 2.56 -1.52
N ALA A 61 -8.35 3.07 -1.65
CA ALA A 61 -7.96 3.85 -2.81
C ALA A 61 -7.63 2.95 -4.01
N PRO A 62 -8.32 3.09 -5.15
CA PRO A 62 -7.95 2.39 -6.38
C PRO A 62 -6.49 2.67 -6.76
N GLY A 63 -5.79 1.65 -7.24
CA GLY A 63 -4.36 1.71 -7.55
C GLY A 63 -3.43 1.40 -6.38
N SER A 64 -3.96 1.18 -5.18
CA SER A 64 -3.17 0.69 -4.04
C SER A 64 -2.54 -0.66 -4.36
N VAL A 65 -1.27 -0.83 -3.98
CA VAL A 65 -0.49 -2.04 -4.28
C VAL A 65 -0.29 -2.90 -3.04
N PHE A 66 -0.33 -4.20 -3.23
CA PHE A 66 -0.10 -5.21 -2.20
C PHE A 66 0.86 -6.29 -2.71
N GLY A 67 1.69 -6.81 -1.81
CA GLY A 67 2.66 -7.85 -2.13
C GLY A 67 4.03 -7.34 -2.59
N GLU A 68 4.20 -6.03 -2.73
CA GLU A 68 5.42 -5.40 -3.24
C GLU A 68 6.65 -5.66 -2.36
N GLN A 69 6.49 -5.65 -1.05
CA GLN A 69 7.61 -5.92 -0.14
C GLN A 69 8.13 -7.35 -0.27
N ALA A 70 7.23 -8.30 -0.35
CA ALA A 70 7.59 -9.72 -0.49
C ALA A 70 8.39 -9.97 -1.77
N VAL A 71 7.97 -9.34 -2.87
CA VAL A 71 8.64 -9.48 -4.16
C VAL A 71 9.97 -8.76 -4.20
N LEU A 72 9.98 -7.48 -3.82
CA LEU A 72 11.19 -6.64 -3.91
C LEU A 72 12.27 -7.06 -2.91
N LEU A 73 11.89 -7.56 -1.74
CA LEU A 73 12.82 -8.01 -0.71
C LEU A 73 13.09 -9.52 -0.73
N TYR A 74 12.48 -10.23 -1.69
CA TYR A 74 12.61 -11.69 -1.83
C TYR A 74 12.30 -12.46 -0.54
N GLN A 75 11.19 -12.10 0.09
CA GLN A 75 10.76 -12.68 1.37
C GLN A 75 9.27 -13.07 1.34
N PRO A 76 8.77 -13.83 2.30
CA PRO A 76 7.35 -14.07 2.46
C PRO A 76 6.57 -12.78 2.73
N HIS A 77 5.26 -12.78 2.42
CA HIS A 77 4.37 -11.69 2.81
C HIS A 77 4.42 -11.47 4.32
N THR A 78 4.52 -10.22 4.74
CA THR A 78 4.71 -9.86 6.17
C THR A 78 3.40 -9.55 6.89
N ALA A 79 2.30 -9.49 6.17
CA ALA A 79 0.98 -9.17 6.70
C ALA A 79 -0.11 -9.93 5.94
N ASP A 80 -1.24 -10.11 6.59
CA ASP A 80 -2.47 -10.54 5.94
C ASP A 80 -3.16 -9.34 5.30
N VAL A 81 -3.72 -9.53 4.11
CA VAL A 81 -4.64 -8.60 3.47
C VAL A 81 -6.00 -9.28 3.39
N ARG A 82 -7.03 -8.65 3.93
CA ARG A 82 -8.39 -9.18 3.99
C ARG A 82 -9.39 -8.19 3.44
N SER A 83 -10.30 -8.64 2.61
CA SER A 83 -11.39 -7.82 2.10
C SER A 83 -12.37 -7.45 3.21
N LEU A 84 -12.70 -6.16 3.33
CA LEU A 84 -13.75 -5.66 4.22
C LEU A 84 -15.12 -5.72 3.57
N GLU A 85 -15.14 -5.58 2.26
CA GLU A 85 -16.32 -5.69 1.39
C GLU A 85 -15.93 -6.43 0.11
N GLN A 86 -16.88 -6.65 -0.80
CA GLN A 86 -16.54 -7.20 -2.12
C GLN A 86 -15.49 -6.31 -2.79
N SER A 87 -14.35 -6.91 -3.12
CA SER A 87 -13.20 -6.18 -3.64
C SER A 87 -12.66 -6.84 -4.89
N GLU A 88 -12.16 -6.03 -5.81
CA GLU A 88 -11.56 -6.49 -7.06
C GLU A 88 -10.12 -6.02 -7.15
N PHE A 89 -9.26 -6.89 -7.67
CA PHE A 89 -7.84 -6.62 -7.84
C PHE A 89 -7.37 -6.99 -9.24
N TYR A 90 -6.54 -6.14 -9.83
CA TYR A 90 -5.67 -6.54 -10.91
C TYR A 90 -4.54 -7.38 -10.34
N VAL A 91 -4.21 -8.49 -11.01
CA VAL A 91 -3.14 -9.39 -10.61
C VAL A 91 -2.05 -9.39 -11.67
N ALA A 92 -0.84 -9.10 -11.25
CA ALA A 92 0.34 -9.11 -12.11
C ALA A 92 1.39 -10.10 -11.61
N ASP A 93 2.10 -10.74 -12.56
CA ASP A 93 3.37 -11.37 -12.27
C ASP A 93 4.39 -10.26 -11.94
N ALA A 94 4.86 -10.25 -10.70
CA ALA A 94 5.64 -9.13 -10.20
C ALA A 94 6.99 -8.96 -10.92
N PRO A 95 7.80 -10.01 -11.13
CA PRO A 95 9.04 -9.86 -11.88
C PRO A 95 8.82 -9.33 -13.30
N ALA A 96 7.81 -9.86 -13.99
CA ALA A 96 7.52 -9.47 -15.36
C ALA A 96 7.06 -8.01 -15.46
N ILE A 97 6.13 -7.58 -14.61
CA ILE A 97 5.57 -6.23 -14.70
C ILE A 97 6.55 -5.17 -14.22
N LEU A 98 7.30 -5.43 -13.16
CA LEU A 98 8.26 -4.46 -12.62
C LEU A 98 9.48 -4.28 -13.53
N ALA A 99 9.94 -5.35 -14.18
CA ALA A 99 11.03 -5.25 -15.15
C ALA A 99 10.56 -4.75 -16.52
N GLY A 100 9.33 -5.05 -16.91
CA GLY A 100 8.81 -4.75 -18.25
C GLY A 100 8.08 -3.43 -18.41
N ASP A 101 7.55 -2.87 -17.31
CA ASP A 101 6.78 -1.62 -17.35
C ASP A 101 7.32 -0.56 -16.38
N PRO A 102 8.14 0.39 -16.88
CA PRO A 102 8.68 1.48 -16.05
C PRO A 102 7.61 2.35 -15.39
N THR A 103 6.45 2.51 -16.02
CA THR A 103 5.32 3.29 -15.47
C THR A 103 4.79 2.65 -14.20
N VAL A 104 4.60 1.34 -14.21
CA VAL A 104 4.16 0.58 -13.05
C VAL A 104 5.25 0.57 -11.97
N ALA A 105 6.50 0.36 -12.36
CA ALA A 105 7.63 0.36 -11.41
C ALA A 105 7.76 1.71 -10.69
N LEU A 106 7.63 2.84 -11.41
CA LEU A 106 7.66 4.18 -10.81
C LEU A 106 6.47 4.43 -9.88
N HIS A 107 5.28 3.94 -10.22
CA HIS A 107 4.11 4.03 -9.35
C HIS A 107 4.33 3.29 -8.03
N VAL A 108 4.83 2.06 -8.09
CA VAL A 108 5.17 1.26 -6.90
C VAL A 108 6.25 1.96 -6.07
N ALA A 109 7.29 2.46 -6.71
CA ALA A 109 8.37 3.21 -6.04
C ALA A 109 7.83 4.46 -5.33
N ALA A 110 6.92 5.21 -5.96
CA ALA A 110 6.30 6.39 -5.36
C ALA A 110 5.46 6.04 -4.12
N ILE A 111 4.69 4.95 -4.17
CA ILE A 111 3.93 4.46 -3.02
C ILE A 111 4.89 4.11 -1.86
N LEU A 112 5.96 3.38 -2.13
CA LEU A 112 6.94 3.00 -1.12
C LEU A 112 7.67 4.22 -0.54
N ALA A 113 8.01 5.21 -1.37
CA ALA A 113 8.63 6.45 -0.92
C ALA A 113 7.69 7.24 0.03
N ARG A 114 6.40 7.33 -0.28
CA ARG A 114 5.40 7.96 0.59
C ARG A 114 5.25 7.23 1.92
N ARG A 115 5.21 5.89 1.90
CA ARG A 115 5.15 5.08 3.11
C ARG A 115 6.39 5.28 3.99
N LEU A 116 7.56 5.37 3.38
CA LEU A 116 8.82 5.65 4.09
C LEU A 116 8.81 7.06 4.69
N ASP A 117 8.38 8.07 3.95
CA ASP A 117 8.25 9.44 4.46
C ASP A 117 7.29 9.51 5.66
N ALA A 118 6.15 8.83 5.58
CA ALA A 118 5.21 8.73 6.69
C ALA A 118 5.83 8.06 7.93
N ALA A 119 6.55 6.95 7.74
CA ALA A 119 7.25 6.26 8.82
C ALA A 119 8.32 7.14 9.47
N ASN A 120 9.07 7.91 8.67
CA ASN A 120 10.07 8.85 9.17
C ASN A 120 9.45 9.98 9.99
N ARG A 121 8.34 10.55 9.53
CA ARG A 121 7.60 11.58 10.29
C ARG A 121 7.11 11.05 11.63
N TRP A 122 6.57 9.85 11.64
CA TRP A 122 6.16 9.19 12.88
C TRP A 122 7.36 8.97 13.83
N LEU A 123 8.50 8.50 13.31
CA LEU A 123 9.72 8.32 14.11
C LEU A 123 10.19 9.62 14.74
N VAL A 124 10.17 10.72 13.99
CA VAL A 124 10.52 12.05 14.51
C VAL A 124 9.55 12.46 15.61
N ALA A 125 8.25 12.30 15.43
CA ALA A 125 7.23 12.63 16.41
C ALA A 125 7.42 11.79 17.71
N ALA A 126 7.63 10.48 17.58
CA ALA A 126 7.88 9.60 18.71
C ALA A 126 9.16 9.97 19.48
N LYS A 127 10.25 10.27 18.77
CA LYS A 127 11.51 10.71 19.43
C LYS A 127 11.35 12.04 20.16
N ARG A 128 10.67 13.01 19.55
CA ARG A 128 10.39 14.29 20.21
C ARG A 128 9.59 14.11 21.48
N GLN A 129 8.56 13.26 21.45
CA GLN A 129 7.75 12.97 22.63
C GLN A 129 8.57 12.34 23.76
N LEU A 130 9.45 11.39 23.45
CA LEU A 130 10.36 10.80 24.44
C LEU A 130 11.31 11.83 25.06
N GLN A 131 11.73 12.84 24.29
CA GLN A 131 12.63 13.90 24.75
C GLN A 131 11.91 14.97 25.58
N THR A 132 10.67 15.32 25.22
CA THR A 132 9.94 16.44 25.84
C THR A 132 8.97 16.00 26.94
N GLY A 133 8.68 14.70 27.05
CA GLY A 133 7.68 14.17 27.98
C GLY A 133 6.24 14.59 27.65
N GLU A 134 5.96 14.95 26.40
CA GLU A 134 4.60 15.32 25.96
C GLU A 134 3.59 14.18 26.13
N PRO A 135 2.28 14.50 26.31
CA PRO A 135 1.25 13.51 26.56
C PRO A 135 1.09 12.46 25.46
N PRO A 136 0.67 11.23 25.80
CA PRO A 136 0.44 10.15 24.83
C PRO A 136 -0.49 10.48 23.67
N SER A 137 -1.35 11.49 23.77
CA SER A 137 -2.25 11.95 22.73
C SER A 137 -1.56 12.39 21.44
N VAL A 138 -0.30 12.81 21.51
CA VAL A 138 0.49 13.21 20.32
C VAL A 138 0.91 11.98 19.51
N ILE A 139 1.26 10.89 20.18
CA ILE A 139 1.55 9.61 19.50
C ILE A 139 0.29 9.05 18.83
N GLY A 140 -0.86 9.09 19.50
CA GLY A 140 -2.13 8.63 18.93
C GLY A 140 -2.45 9.35 17.61
N LYS A 141 -2.35 10.66 17.59
CA LYS A 141 -2.56 11.46 16.36
C LYS A 141 -1.53 11.17 15.27
N ALA A 142 -0.27 10.94 15.64
CA ALA A 142 0.77 10.57 14.68
C ALA A 142 0.53 9.19 14.08
N ILE A 143 0.07 8.22 14.88
CA ILE A 143 -0.32 6.88 14.41
C ILE A 143 -1.48 6.97 13.44
N GLU A 144 -2.56 7.67 13.79
CA GLU A 144 -3.72 7.90 12.90
C GLU A 144 -3.29 8.50 11.56
N LYS A 145 -2.38 9.48 11.60
CA LYS A 145 -1.87 10.12 10.38
C LYS A 145 -1.02 9.17 9.52
N VAL A 146 -0.23 8.31 10.13
CA VAL A 146 0.54 7.28 9.42
C VAL A 146 -0.38 6.24 8.82
N GLU A 147 -1.39 5.78 9.54
CA GLU A 147 -2.40 4.85 9.04
C GLU A 147 -3.15 5.45 7.85
N GLU A 148 -3.55 6.72 7.91
CA GLU A 148 -4.16 7.44 6.81
C GLU A 148 -3.25 7.45 5.57
N LEU A 149 -1.97 7.77 5.74
CA LEU A 149 -1.00 7.81 4.65
C LEU A 149 -0.67 6.43 4.09
N LEU A 150 -0.62 5.40 4.92
CA LEU A 150 -0.44 4.02 4.47
C LEU A 150 -1.68 3.49 3.72
N SER A 151 -2.86 3.95 4.12
CA SER A 151 -4.14 3.64 3.46
C SER A 151 -4.29 4.37 2.12
N TYR A 152 -3.53 5.44 1.92
CA TYR A 152 -3.62 6.30 0.75
C TYR A 152 -2.68 5.82 -0.37
N GLY A 153 -3.08 4.75 -1.03
CA GLY A 153 -2.24 4.06 -2.04
C GLY A 153 -2.18 4.69 -3.42
N GLY A 154 -2.71 5.89 -3.67
CA GLY A 154 -2.67 6.37 -5.05
C GLY A 154 -3.20 7.76 -5.38
N ARG A 155 -3.80 8.47 -4.44
CA ARG A 155 -4.23 9.85 -4.71
C ARG A 155 -3.69 10.78 -3.64
N ASP A 156 -2.93 11.77 -4.06
CA ASP A 156 -2.62 12.90 -3.23
C ASP A 156 -3.81 13.87 -3.27
N PRO A 157 -4.48 14.17 -2.15
CA PRO A 157 -5.55 15.17 -2.12
C PRO A 157 -5.06 16.58 -2.44
N THR A 158 -3.75 16.81 -2.43
CA THR A 158 -3.13 18.12 -2.67
C THR A 158 -2.63 18.33 -4.08
N GLY A 159 -2.81 17.35 -4.99
CA GLY A 159 -2.57 17.54 -6.43
C GLY A 159 -1.10 17.70 -6.83
N TRP A 160 -0.20 17.00 -6.18
CA TRP A 160 1.23 16.92 -6.60
C TRP A 160 1.44 15.85 -7.63
#